data_e896873b656f360c7dc9ebe354e837e4
#
_entry.id   e896873b656f360c7dc9ebe354e837e4
#
_cell.length_a   1.000
_cell.length_b   1.000
_cell.length_c   1.000
_cell.angle_alpha   90.00
_cell.angle_beta   90.00
_cell.angle_gamma   90.00
#
_symmetry.space_group_name_H-M   'P 1'
#
loop_
_entity.id
_entity.type
_entity.pdbx_description
1 polymer ?
#
loop_
_entity_poly.entity_id
_entity_poly.type
_entity_poly.pdbx_seq_one_letter_code
_entity_poly.pdbx_strand_id
1 'polypeptide(L)'
;PVSVQELGCDFYCFSAHKLLGPFGVGVLWGRTAILDTMPPWQTGGAMVLSVRETESDYQPIPQRFEAGTQAVAEVIALGAAIDYLQGIGLPEIAKQEDALLQQAKQCLRKVPGLRLLGSEGPSVPVISFVLDGVHPHDVATALSAEGIAVRAGLHCAEPLFSALGVRGSVRISLSFVNTIEEIERLCTSLVQIGVLFR
;
A
#
# COMPACT_ATOMS: atom_id res chain seq x y z
N PRO A 1 -13.72 1.15 -0.88
CA PRO A 1 -14.09 2.54 -1.21
C PRO A 1 -13.64 3.51 -0.11
N VAL A 2 -13.20 4.70 -0.50
CA VAL A 2 -12.78 5.76 0.42
C VAL A 2 -13.57 7.02 0.07
N SER A 3 -14.22 7.63 1.06
CA SER A 3 -14.85 8.95 0.96
C SER A 3 -14.08 9.93 1.83
N VAL A 4 -13.43 10.91 1.21
CA VAL A 4 -12.66 11.95 1.93
C VAL A 4 -13.57 12.83 2.80
N GLN A 5 -14.84 12.98 2.42
CA GLN A 5 -15.85 13.68 3.24
C GLN A 5 -16.18 12.91 4.50
N GLU A 6 -16.40 11.58 4.41
CA GLU A 6 -16.70 10.72 5.57
C GLU A 6 -15.49 10.57 6.49
N LEU A 7 -14.26 10.51 5.92
CA LEU A 7 -13.03 10.54 6.72
C LEU A 7 -12.85 11.87 7.47
N GLY A 8 -13.44 12.95 6.99
CA GLY A 8 -13.29 14.29 7.58
C GLY A 8 -11.87 14.83 7.51
N CYS A 9 -11.01 14.27 6.65
CA CYS A 9 -9.61 14.66 6.54
C CYS A 9 -9.44 15.99 5.78
N ASP A 10 -8.34 16.69 6.02
CA ASP A 10 -7.95 17.90 5.31
C ASP A 10 -7.11 17.59 4.07
N PHE A 11 -6.32 16.50 4.14
CA PHE A 11 -5.50 16.00 3.05
C PHE A 11 -5.60 14.49 2.97
N TYR A 12 -5.56 13.96 1.73
CA TYR A 12 -5.50 12.53 1.46
C TYR A 12 -4.54 12.26 0.31
N CYS A 13 -3.61 11.34 0.49
CA CYS A 13 -2.64 11.02 -0.55
C CYS A 13 -2.58 9.52 -0.84
N PHE A 14 -2.28 9.19 -2.08
CA PHE A 14 -2.08 7.80 -2.51
C PHE A 14 -1.10 7.71 -3.69
N SER A 15 -0.58 6.51 -3.90
CA SER A 15 0.35 6.21 -5.00
C SER A 15 -0.36 5.36 -6.05
N ALA A 16 -0.20 5.70 -7.32
CA ALA A 16 -0.83 5.01 -8.44
C ALA A 16 -0.48 3.51 -8.50
N HIS A 17 0.80 3.14 -8.26
CA HIS A 17 1.25 1.76 -8.31
C HIS A 17 0.62 0.83 -7.27
N LYS A 18 -0.11 1.36 -6.27
CA LYS A 18 -0.91 0.59 -5.31
C LYS A 18 -2.37 0.41 -5.74
N LEU A 19 -2.74 0.99 -6.89
CA LEU A 19 -4.06 0.92 -7.53
C LEU A 19 -3.96 0.35 -8.95
N LEU A 20 -3.04 -0.58 -9.21
CA LEU A 20 -2.74 -1.15 -10.52
C LEU A 20 -2.26 -0.12 -11.56
N GLY A 21 -1.99 1.11 -11.14
CA GLY A 21 -1.45 2.17 -11.96
C GLY A 21 0.08 2.13 -12.09
N PRO A 22 0.68 3.04 -12.83
CA PRO A 22 2.11 3.09 -13.08
C PRO A 22 2.91 3.55 -11.85
N PHE A 23 4.22 3.30 -11.88
CA PHE A 23 5.16 3.92 -10.96
C PHE A 23 5.36 5.41 -11.31
N GLY A 24 5.91 6.18 -10.37
CA GLY A 24 6.34 7.55 -10.61
C GLY A 24 5.25 8.62 -10.49
N VAL A 25 4.00 8.24 -10.25
CA VAL A 25 2.91 9.18 -10.02
C VAL A 25 2.14 8.88 -8.74
N GLY A 26 1.71 9.94 -8.07
CA GLY A 26 0.83 9.90 -6.91
C GLY A 26 -0.10 11.09 -6.91
N VAL A 27 -1.11 11.05 -6.08
CA VAL A 27 -2.13 12.10 -5.96
C VAL A 27 -2.17 12.60 -4.53
N LEU A 28 -2.22 13.92 -4.37
CA LEU A 28 -2.59 14.58 -3.12
C LEU A 28 -3.93 15.29 -3.34
N TRP A 29 -4.94 14.86 -2.63
CA TRP A 29 -6.18 15.59 -2.49
C TRP A 29 -6.10 16.51 -1.26
N GLY A 30 -6.63 17.73 -1.36
CA GLY A 30 -6.71 18.65 -0.24
C GLY A 30 -7.98 19.50 -0.31
N ARG A 31 -8.45 19.96 0.86
CA ARG A 31 -9.61 20.88 0.93
C ARG A 31 -9.26 22.19 0.22
N THR A 32 -10.10 22.60 -0.72
CA THR A 32 -9.93 23.83 -1.50
C THR A 32 -9.62 25.05 -0.60
N ALA A 33 -10.39 25.25 0.48
CA ALA A 33 -10.20 26.37 1.38
C ALA A 33 -8.83 26.41 2.07
N ILE A 34 -8.19 25.25 2.25
CA ILE A 34 -6.84 25.15 2.82
C ILE A 34 -5.81 25.38 1.71
N LEU A 35 -5.95 24.68 0.59
CA LEU A 35 -5.03 24.82 -0.55
C LEU A 35 -4.94 26.25 -1.07
N ASP A 36 -6.05 27.00 -1.07
CA ASP A 36 -6.06 28.40 -1.52
C ASP A 36 -5.19 29.32 -0.65
N THR A 37 -5.05 29.00 0.64
CA THR A 37 -4.23 29.81 1.58
C THR A 37 -2.78 29.38 1.62
N MET A 38 -2.42 28.21 1.03
CA MET A 38 -1.06 27.68 1.08
C MET A 38 -0.17 28.27 0.00
N PRO A 39 1.08 28.65 0.31
CA PRO A 39 2.06 28.93 -0.70
C PRO A 39 2.47 27.65 -1.46
N PRO A 40 2.99 27.75 -2.68
CA PRO A 40 3.52 26.59 -3.38
C PRO A 40 4.69 25.98 -2.60
N TRP A 41 4.76 24.64 -2.56
CA TRP A 41 5.87 23.92 -1.94
C TRP A 41 7.14 23.95 -2.79
N GLN A 42 6.98 23.86 -4.10
CA GLN A 42 8.05 23.94 -5.10
C GLN A 42 7.65 24.95 -6.16
N THR A 43 8.64 25.58 -6.77
CA THR A 43 8.42 26.51 -7.88
C THR A 43 9.10 26.01 -9.14
N GLY A 44 8.54 26.36 -10.30
CA GLY A 44 9.06 25.94 -11.60
C GLY A 44 8.17 26.41 -12.77
N GLY A 45 8.37 25.83 -13.92
CA GLY A 45 7.56 26.09 -15.09
C GLY A 45 6.10 25.67 -14.92
N ALA A 46 5.22 26.18 -15.77
CA ALA A 46 3.78 25.91 -15.87
C ALA A 46 2.90 26.37 -14.70
N MET A 47 3.45 26.59 -13.50
CA MET A 47 2.71 26.96 -12.29
C MET A 47 2.69 28.46 -11.99
N VAL A 48 3.39 29.27 -12.76
CA VAL A 48 3.51 30.73 -12.58
C VAL A 48 2.68 31.51 -13.59
N LEU A 49 2.12 32.63 -13.17
CA LEU A 49 1.47 33.62 -14.03
C LEU A 49 2.47 34.68 -14.46
N SER A 50 3.27 35.19 -13.52
CA SER A 50 4.35 36.12 -13.80
C SER A 50 5.51 35.94 -12.85
N VAL A 51 6.72 36.28 -13.30
CA VAL A 51 7.94 36.22 -12.48
C VAL A 51 8.62 37.58 -12.56
N ARG A 52 8.93 38.17 -11.42
CA ARG A 52 9.67 39.42 -11.25
C ARG A 52 10.94 39.16 -10.40
N GLU A 53 11.80 40.11 -10.28
CA GLU A 53 13.07 39.95 -9.57
C GLU A 53 12.88 39.59 -8.08
N THR A 54 11.84 40.11 -7.44
CA THR A 54 11.61 39.96 -5.99
C THR A 54 10.33 39.19 -5.62
N GLU A 55 9.45 38.95 -6.60
CA GLU A 55 8.16 38.32 -6.36
C GLU A 55 7.68 37.55 -7.57
N SER A 56 6.75 36.63 -7.37
CA SER A 56 6.10 35.86 -8.43
C SER A 56 4.61 35.70 -8.14
N ASP A 57 3.80 35.73 -9.20
CA ASP A 57 2.39 35.38 -9.14
C ASP A 57 2.21 33.95 -9.64
N TYR A 58 1.38 33.19 -8.93
CA TYR A 58 1.19 31.78 -9.20
C TYR A 58 -0.20 31.49 -9.78
N GLN A 59 -0.29 30.40 -10.52
CA GLN A 59 -1.55 29.87 -11.01
C GLN A 59 -2.50 29.56 -9.85
N PRO A 60 -3.82 29.55 -10.07
CA PRO A 60 -4.77 28.99 -9.12
C PRO A 60 -4.46 27.50 -8.82
N ILE A 61 -5.09 26.95 -7.79
CA ILE A 61 -5.09 25.51 -7.57
C ILE A 61 -5.86 24.80 -8.70
N PRO A 62 -5.46 23.59 -9.12
CA PRO A 62 -4.37 22.77 -8.58
C PRO A 62 -2.98 23.13 -9.15
N GLN A 63 -2.88 23.88 -10.24
CA GLN A 63 -1.65 24.13 -10.99
C GLN A 63 -0.56 24.79 -10.12
N ARG A 64 -0.93 25.58 -9.12
CA ARG A 64 0.01 26.18 -8.15
C ARG A 64 0.93 25.16 -7.48
N PHE A 65 0.50 23.91 -7.33
CA PHE A 65 1.25 22.84 -6.68
C PHE A 65 1.89 21.87 -7.67
N GLU A 66 1.80 22.11 -8.96
CA GLU A 66 2.27 21.21 -10.03
C GLU A 66 3.40 21.89 -10.83
N ALA A 67 4.59 22.00 -10.19
CA ALA A 67 5.74 22.65 -10.78
C ALA A 67 6.42 21.79 -11.84
N GLY A 68 6.71 22.38 -13.02
CA GLY A 68 7.42 21.74 -14.13
C GLY A 68 6.52 20.89 -15.03
N THR A 69 7.13 20.14 -15.94
CA THR A 69 6.41 19.21 -16.83
C THR A 69 5.90 18.02 -16.02
N GLN A 70 4.61 17.81 -16.06
CA GLN A 70 3.96 16.71 -15.34
C GLN A 70 4.24 15.35 -16.01
N ALA A 71 4.14 14.27 -15.23
CA ALA A 71 4.25 12.89 -15.69
C ALA A 71 2.99 12.48 -16.49
N VAL A 72 2.81 13.05 -17.68
CA VAL A 72 1.56 12.98 -18.45
C VAL A 72 1.18 11.56 -18.82
N ALA A 73 2.15 10.74 -19.26
CA ALA A 73 1.90 9.34 -19.61
C ALA A 73 1.41 8.53 -18.42
N GLU A 74 2.02 8.74 -17.25
CA GLU A 74 1.68 8.04 -16.00
C GLU A 74 0.32 8.49 -15.47
N VAL A 75 -0.02 9.78 -15.61
CA VAL A 75 -1.36 10.28 -15.21
C VAL A 75 -2.45 9.68 -16.10
N ILE A 76 -2.24 9.60 -17.41
CA ILE A 76 -3.18 8.95 -18.33
C ILE A 76 -3.32 7.46 -17.99
N ALA A 77 -2.21 6.78 -17.74
CA ALA A 77 -2.21 5.36 -17.35
C ALA A 77 -2.91 5.11 -15.99
N LEU A 78 -2.77 6.05 -15.04
CA LEU A 78 -3.55 6.00 -13.79
C LEU A 78 -5.05 6.11 -14.06
N GLY A 79 -5.48 6.99 -14.98
CA GLY A 79 -6.87 7.10 -15.41
C GLY A 79 -7.42 5.75 -15.90
N ALA A 80 -6.69 5.08 -16.81
CA ALA A 80 -7.07 3.76 -17.30
C ALA A 80 -7.16 2.69 -16.20
N ALA A 81 -6.25 2.74 -15.20
CA ALA A 81 -6.32 1.83 -14.05
C ALA A 81 -7.55 2.09 -13.16
N ILE A 82 -7.92 3.34 -12.97
CA ILE A 82 -9.13 3.73 -12.24
C ILE A 82 -10.38 3.24 -12.96
N ASP A 83 -10.46 3.44 -14.28
CA ASP A 83 -11.60 2.97 -15.10
C ASP A 83 -11.74 1.44 -15.01
N TYR A 84 -10.63 0.71 -15.06
CA TYR A 84 -10.62 -0.74 -14.89
C TYR A 84 -11.17 -1.18 -13.52
N LEU A 85 -10.69 -0.57 -12.43
CA LEU A 85 -11.17 -0.87 -11.08
C LEU A 85 -12.65 -0.50 -10.88
N GLN A 86 -13.09 0.62 -11.46
CA GLN A 86 -14.50 1.02 -11.45
C GLN A 86 -15.38 0.06 -12.25
N GLY A 87 -14.85 -0.47 -13.36
CA GLY A 87 -15.54 -1.47 -14.18
C GLY A 87 -15.79 -2.79 -13.46
N ILE A 88 -14.89 -3.19 -12.55
CA ILE A 88 -15.10 -4.34 -11.65
C ILE A 88 -16.07 -3.97 -10.51
N GLY A 89 -15.94 -2.75 -9.97
CA GLY A 89 -16.69 -2.25 -8.83
C GLY A 89 -15.88 -2.37 -7.52
N LEU A 90 -15.53 -1.23 -6.93
CA LEU A 90 -14.75 -1.18 -5.67
C LEU A 90 -15.41 -1.95 -4.51
N PRO A 91 -16.75 -1.97 -4.33
CA PRO A 91 -17.38 -2.80 -3.31
C PRO A 91 -17.17 -4.30 -3.51
N GLU A 92 -17.19 -4.78 -4.75
CA GLU A 92 -16.95 -6.20 -5.05
C GLU A 92 -15.50 -6.59 -4.82
N ILE A 93 -14.56 -5.71 -5.19
CA ILE A 93 -13.14 -5.87 -4.88
C ILE A 93 -12.95 -5.98 -3.37
N ALA A 94 -13.50 -5.07 -2.59
CA ALA A 94 -13.39 -5.06 -1.13
C ALA A 94 -13.95 -6.34 -0.51
N LYS A 95 -15.09 -6.82 -0.99
CA LYS A 95 -15.71 -8.07 -0.53
C LYS A 95 -14.83 -9.29 -0.82
N GLN A 96 -14.25 -9.38 -2.01
CA GLN A 96 -13.35 -10.46 -2.38
C GLN A 96 -12.07 -10.43 -1.52
N GLU A 97 -11.48 -9.25 -1.35
CA GLU A 97 -10.27 -9.08 -0.54
C GLU A 97 -10.50 -9.41 0.93
N ASP A 98 -11.66 -9.05 1.50
CA ASP A 98 -12.03 -9.43 2.87
C ASP A 98 -12.19 -10.94 3.00
N ALA A 99 -12.84 -11.60 2.07
CA ALA A 99 -12.97 -13.07 2.07
C ALA A 99 -11.61 -13.76 2.04
N LEU A 100 -10.69 -13.32 1.16
CA LEU A 100 -9.32 -13.82 1.09
C LEU A 100 -8.54 -13.56 2.38
N LEU A 101 -8.69 -12.38 2.97
CA LEU A 101 -8.06 -12.02 4.23
C LEU A 101 -8.50 -12.94 5.38
N GLN A 102 -9.80 -13.21 5.51
CA GLN A 102 -10.32 -14.12 6.55
C GLN A 102 -9.80 -15.54 6.33
N GLN A 103 -9.82 -16.03 5.09
CA GLN A 103 -9.28 -17.35 4.75
C GLN A 103 -7.80 -17.47 5.09
N ALA A 104 -7.00 -16.45 4.71
CA ALA A 104 -5.58 -16.42 5.01
C ALA A 104 -5.30 -16.40 6.53
N LYS A 105 -6.02 -15.56 7.30
CA LYS A 105 -5.90 -15.55 8.76
C LYS A 105 -6.22 -16.92 9.38
N GLN A 106 -7.28 -17.58 8.91
CA GLN A 106 -7.66 -18.91 9.40
C GLN A 106 -6.61 -19.98 9.08
N CYS A 107 -6.04 -19.93 7.86
CA CYS A 107 -5.01 -20.86 7.41
C CYS A 107 -3.71 -20.66 8.20
N LEU A 108 -3.23 -19.42 8.30
CA LEU A 108 -1.98 -19.07 9.00
C LEU A 108 -2.01 -19.42 10.50
N ARG A 109 -3.15 -19.28 11.16
CA ARG A 109 -3.31 -19.69 12.59
C ARG A 109 -3.09 -21.18 12.83
N LYS A 110 -3.20 -22.02 11.80
CA LYS A 110 -2.97 -23.47 11.89
C LYS A 110 -1.49 -23.84 11.70
N VAL A 111 -0.64 -22.91 11.27
CA VAL A 111 0.79 -23.14 11.06
C VAL A 111 1.50 -23.18 12.41
N PRO A 112 2.15 -24.30 12.80
CA PRO A 112 2.80 -24.43 14.09
C PRO A 112 3.96 -23.43 14.27
N GLY A 113 3.95 -22.69 15.38
CA GLY A 113 4.97 -21.68 15.71
C GLY A 113 4.81 -20.36 14.94
N LEU A 114 3.73 -20.20 14.18
CA LEU A 114 3.43 -18.92 13.53
C LEU A 114 2.61 -18.03 14.46
N ARG A 115 3.01 -16.77 14.61
CA ARG A 115 2.30 -15.75 15.36
C ARG A 115 1.96 -14.56 14.44
N LEU A 116 0.68 -14.28 14.29
CA LEU A 116 0.20 -13.09 13.59
C LEU A 116 0.53 -11.83 14.40
N LEU A 117 0.88 -10.76 13.71
CA LEU A 117 1.10 -9.43 14.29
C LEU A 117 -0.08 -8.52 13.92
N GLY A 118 -0.46 -7.65 14.85
CA GLY A 118 -1.56 -6.70 14.66
C GLY A 118 -2.80 -7.03 15.49
N SER A 119 -3.87 -6.25 15.30
CA SER A 119 -5.15 -6.41 16.00
C SER A 119 -6.10 -7.35 15.26
N GLU A 120 -7.09 -7.87 16.00
CA GLU A 120 -8.19 -8.66 15.42
C GLU A 120 -9.27 -7.79 14.74
N GLY A 121 -9.14 -6.47 14.77
CA GLY A 121 -10.12 -5.53 14.19
C GLY A 121 -10.11 -5.50 12.65
N PRO A 122 -10.95 -4.65 12.06
CA PRO A 122 -10.98 -4.43 10.63
C PRO A 122 -9.59 -4.04 10.11
N SER A 123 -9.18 -4.64 9.02
CA SER A 123 -7.85 -4.41 8.42
C SER A 123 -7.92 -4.53 6.90
N VAL A 124 -7.01 -3.85 6.23
CA VAL A 124 -6.77 -4.06 4.79
C VAL A 124 -6.21 -5.46 4.55
N PRO A 125 -6.21 -5.99 3.31
CA PRO A 125 -5.78 -7.36 2.99
C PRO A 125 -4.25 -7.54 3.07
N VAL A 126 -3.69 -7.16 4.23
CA VAL A 126 -2.26 -7.26 4.55
C VAL A 126 -2.12 -7.98 5.89
N ILE A 127 -1.29 -9.01 5.93
CA ILE A 127 -1.00 -9.78 7.15
C ILE A 127 0.50 -9.80 7.39
N SER A 128 0.91 -9.46 8.61
CA SER A 128 2.28 -9.60 9.08
C SER A 128 2.36 -10.70 10.12
N PHE A 129 3.42 -11.51 10.06
CA PHE A 129 3.62 -12.61 11.00
C PHE A 129 5.11 -12.85 11.27
N VAL A 130 5.38 -13.58 12.34
CA VAL A 130 6.69 -14.17 12.65
C VAL A 130 6.54 -15.68 12.75
N LEU A 131 7.61 -16.41 12.45
CA LEU A 131 7.70 -17.87 12.61
C LEU A 131 8.79 -18.15 13.66
N ASP A 132 8.43 -18.87 14.72
CA ASP A 132 9.31 -19.13 15.84
C ASP A 132 10.61 -19.81 15.41
N GLY A 133 11.73 -19.24 15.84
CA GLY A 133 13.07 -19.78 15.53
C GLY A 133 13.58 -19.47 14.13
N VAL A 134 12.78 -18.88 13.24
CA VAL A 134 13.19 -18.61 11.85
C VAL A 134 13.25 -17.10 11.58
N HIS A 135 14.38 -16.64 11.05
CA HIS A 135 14.51 -15.22 10.71
C HIS A 135 13.58 -14.86 9.53
N PRO A 136 12.91 -13.69 9.53
CA PRO A 136 11.95 -13.31 8.47
C PRO A 136 12.54 -13.34 7.05
N HIS A 137 13.82 -13.01 6.88
CA HIS A 137 14.49 -13.09 5.58
C HIS A 137 14.67 -14.53 5.10
N ASP A 138 14.94 -15.47 6.00
CA ASP A 138 15.09 -16.88 5.65
C ASP A 138 13.73 -17.47 5.20
N VAL A 139 12.66 -17.12 5.91
CA VAL A 139 11.29 -17.47 5.48
C VAL A 139 11.00 -16.92 4.09
N ALA A 140 11.31 -15.63 3.85
CA ALA A 140 11.07 -15.00 2.55
C ALA A 140 11.91 -15.64 1.43
N THR A 141 13.15 -16.00 1.71
CA THR A 141 14.04 -16.66 0.74
C THR A 141 13.51 -18.05 0.38
N ALA A 142 13.10 -18.83 1.38
CA ALA A 142 12.53 -20.16 1.15
C ALA A 142 11.22 -20.09 0.34
N LEU A 143 10.31 -19.17 0.69
CA LEU A 143 9.06 -18.96 -0.05
C LEU A 143 9.33 -18.48 -1.48
N SER A 144 10.32 -17.62 -1.69
CA SER A 144 10.72 -17.14 -3.02
C SER A 144 11.22 -18.28 -3.92
N ALA A 145 11.95 -19.24 -3.36
CA ALA A 145 12.39 -20.44 -4.10
C ALA A 145 11.21 -21.29 -4.60
N GLU A 146 10.06 -21.20 -3.94
CA GLU A 146 8.82 -21.86 -4.34
C GLU A 146 7.92 -20.95 -5.21
N GLY A 147 8.39 -19.76 -5.60
CA GLY A 147 7.61 -18.80 -6.39
C GLY A 147 6.52 -18.06 -5.60
N ILE A 148 6.64 -18.01 -4.28
CA ILE A 148 5.71 -17.27 -3.40
C ILE A 148 6.36 -15.95 -2.99
N ALA A 149 5.80 -14.83 -3.46
CA ALA A 149 6.31 -13.51 -3.20
C ALA A 149 5.79 -12.95 -1.87
N VAL A 150 6.70 -12.65 -0.96
CA VAL A 150 6.42 -11.99 0.32
C VAL A 150 7.42 -10.85 0.57
N ARG A 151 7.13 -10.01 1.54
CA ARG A 151 8.10 -9.01 1.99
C ARG A 151 8.57 -9.34 3.41
N ALA A 152 9.89 -9.29 3.65
CA ALA A 152 10.48 -9.44 4.97
C ALA A 152 11.13 -8.15 5.47
N GLY A 153 11.18 -7.95 6.78
CA GLY A 153 11.87 -6.86 7.44
C GLY A 153 11.00 -5.96 8.30
N LEU A 154 11.40 -4.70 8.46
CA LEU A 154 10.74 -3.71 9.33
C LEU A 154 9.59 -2.93 8.66
N HIS A 155 9.37 -3.14 7.35
CA HIS A 155 8.27 -2.53 6.58
C HIS A 155 8.17 -0.99 6.70
N CYS A 156 9.30 -0.30 6.88
CA CYS A 156 9.39 1.15 7.12
C CYS A 156 8.65 1.59 8.41
N ALA A 157 8.56 0.71 9.42
CA ALA A 157 7.82 0.92 10.66
C ALA A 157 8.63 0.48 11.90
N GLU A 158 9.92 0.79 11.95
CA GLU A 158 10.84 0.37 13.01
C GLU A 158 10.36 0.68 14.43
N PRO A 159 9.79 1.88 14.72
CA PRO A 159 9.25 2.16 16.05
C PRO A 159 8.13 1.20 16.47
N LEU A 160 7.28 0.76 15.55
CA LEU A 160 6.25 -0.22 15.80
C LEU A 160 6.86 -1.59 16.16
N PHE A 161 7.87 -2.03 15.40
CA PHE A 161 8.54 -3.31 15.66
C PHE A 161 9.28 -3.31 17.01
N SER A 162 9.88 -2.19 17.39
CA SER A 162 10.48 -1.98 18.72
C SER A 162 9.42 -2.11 19.83
N ALA A 163 8.25 -1.47 19.65
CA ALA A 163 7.16 -1.56 20.62
C ALA A 163 6.56 -2.97 20.72
N LEU A 164 6.53 -3.73 19.62
CA LEU A 164 6.08 -5.12 19.58
C LEU A 164 7.13 -6.12 20.10
N GLY A 165 8.37 -5.68 20.36
CA GLY A 165 9.47 -6.53 20.82
C GLY A 165 9.91 -7.55 19.76
N VAL A 166 9.77 -7.27 18.47
CA VAL A 166 10.18 -8.15 17.38
C VAL A 166 11.16 -7.45 16.43
N ARG A 167 12.09 -8.22 15.87
CA ARG A 167 13.17 -7.70 14.98
C ARG A 167 12.77 -7.54 13.52
N GLY A 168 11.49 -7.76 13.20
CA GLY A 168 10.94 -7.73 11.86
C GLY A 168 9.87 -8.79 11.69
N SER A 169 9.23 -8.82 10.53
CA SER A 169 8.21 -9.81 10.18
C SER A 169 8.28 -10.20 8.72
N VAL A 170 7.57 -11.27 8.39
CA VAL A 170 7.14 -11.55 7.02
C VAL A 170 5.77 -10.93 6.81
N ARG A 171 5.58 -10.28 5.67
CA ARG A 171 4.31 -9.67 5.28
C ARG A 171 3.81 -10.24 3.97
N ILE A 172 2.60 -10.71 3.97
CA ILE A 172 1.83 -11.00 2.76
C ILE A 172 0.87 -9.85 2.47
N SER A 173 0.64 -9.58 1.21
CA SER A 173 -0.33 -8.60 0.74
C SER A 173 -1.22 -9.32 -0.27
N LEU A 174 -2.50 -9.39 0.00
CA LEU A 174 -3.48 -10.03 -0.85
C LEU A 174 -4.17 -8.97 -1.71
N SER A 175 -4.63 -9.36 -2.87
CA SER A 175 -5.43 -8.56 -3.77
C SER A 175 -6.56 -9.41 -4.32
N PHE A 176 -7.59 -8.78 -4.86
CA PHE A 176 -8.75 -9.46 -5.44
C PHE A 176 -8.42 -10.46 -6.55
N VAL A 177 -7.21 -10.41 -7.12
CA VAL A 177 -6.73 -11.37 -8.15
C VAL A 177 -6.15 -12.65 -7.55
N ASN A 178 -5.90 -12.70 -6.25
CA ASN A 178 -5.40 -13.90 -5.59
C ASN A 178 -6.49 -14.96 -5.43
N THR A 179 -6.04 -16.22 -5.27
CA THR A 179 -6.93 -17.37 -5.10
C THR A 179 -6.76 -18.03 -3.73
N ILE A 180 -7.74 -18.87 -3.35
CA ILE A 180 -7.68 -19.65 -2.12
C ILE A 180 -6.56 -20.68 -2.19
N GLU A 181 -6.32 -21.28 -3.36
CA GLU A 181 -5.26 -22.27 -3.60
C GLU A 181 -3.87 -21.66 -3.37
N GLU A 182 -3.66 -20.40 -3.73
CA GLU A 182 -2.41 -19.69 -3.43
C GLU A 182 -2.19 -19.51 -1.93
N ILE A 183 -3.26 -19.23 -1.17
CA ILE A 183 -3.21 -19.13 0.30
C ILE A 183 -2.90 -20.49 0.92
N GLU A 184 -3.53 -21.57 0.46
CA GLU A 184 -3.28 -22.93 0.94
C GLU A 184 -1.85 -23.39 0.65
N ARG A 185 -1.34 -23.08 -0.53
CA ARG A 185 0.05 -23.31 -0.90
C ARG A 185 1.02 -22.59 0.02
N LEU A 186 0.80 -21.29 0.27
CA LEU A 186 1.59 -20.51 1.23
C LEU A 186 1.63 -21.18 2.61
N CYS A 187 0.48 -21.58 3.15
CA CYS A 187 0.41 -22.21 4.46
C CYS A 187 1.14 -23.57 4.50
N THR A 188 1.02 -24.36 3.44
CA THR A 188 1.74 -25.64 3.30
C THR A 188 3.25 -25.42 3.30
N SER A 189 3.74 -24.47 2.52
CA SER A 189 5.16 -24.09 2.47
C SER A 189 5.67 -23.61 3.83
N LEU A 190 4.89 -22.80 4.54
CA LEU A 190 5.28 -22.31 5.88
C LEU A 190 5.39 -23.43 6.93
N VAL A 191 4.54 -24.46 6.84
CA VAL A 191 4.67 -25.66 7.71
C VAL A 191 5.99 -26.38 7.42
N GLN A 192 6.34 -26.56 6.15
CA GLN A 192 7.59 -27.22 5.73
C GLN A 192 8.82 -26.42 6.18
N ILE A 193 8.79 -25.09 6.00
CA ILE A 193 9.85 -24.18 6.45
C ILE A 193 10.03 -24.31 7.98
N GLY A 194 8.94 -24.29 8.75
CA GLY A 194 9.00 -24.46 10.20
C GLY A 194 9.59 -25.78 10.66
N VAL A 195 9.49 -26.84 9.85
CA VAL A 195 10.14 -28.13 10.13
C VAL A 195 11.61 -28.11 9.76
N LEU A 196 11.97 -27.47 8.63
CA LEU A 196 13.34 -27.41 8.12
C LEU A 196 14.30 -26.66 9.04
N PHE A 197 13.82 -25.63 9.73
CA PHE A 197 14.64 -24.74 10.58
C PHE A 197 14.56 -25.09 12.08
N ARG A 198 13.91 -26.17 12.48
CA ARG A 198 13.91 -26.71 13.85
C ARG A 198 15.00 -27.75 14.04
#